data_44ed3da179de24dcc7495fa1aa643e65
#
_entry.id   44ed3da179de24dcc7495fa1aa643e65
#
_cell.length_a   1.000
_cell.length_b   1.000
_cell.length_c   1.000
_cell.angle_alpha   90.00
_cell.angle_beta   90.00
_cell.angle_gamma   90.00
#
_symmetry.space_group_name_H-M   'P 1'
#
loop_
_entity.id
_entity.type
_entity.pdbx_description
1 polymer ?
#
loop_
_entity_poly.entity_id
_entity_poly.type
_entity_poly.pdbx_seq_one_letter_code
_entity_poly.pdbx_strand_id
1 'polypeptide(L)' 'MMQIDGTITTVHGNARCVATALEPDNLRSMATKAEEGRVITTITGTQLRSVIASVDDYLMNLSIAEDACSVRRNGKKP' A
#
# COMPACT_ATOMS: atom_id res chain seq x y z
N MET A 1 -18.86 9.44 -18.41
CA MET A 1 -18.18 9.62 -17.14
C MET A 1 -16.78 9.02 -17.21
N MET A 2 -15.80 9.74 -16.71
CA MET A 2 -14.42 9.27 -16.74
C MET A 2 -14.15 8.31 -15.58
N GLN A 3 -13.41 7.25 -15.84
CA GLN A 3 -12.95 6.36 -14.80
C GLN A 3 -11.43 6.37 -14.81
N ILE A 4 -10.85 6.45 -13.62
CA ILE A 4 -9.40 6.51 -13.46
C ILE A 4 -8.97 5.28 -12.69
N ASP A 5 -8.05 4.53 -13.27
CA ASP A 5 -7.48 3.34 -12.61
C ASP A 5 -5.98 3.54 -12.48
N GLY A 6 -5.48 3.28 -11.29
CA GLY A 6 -4.06 3.39 -11.04
C GLY A 6 -3.56 2.16 -10.31
N THR A 7 -2.30 1.79 -10.55
CA THR A 7 -1.67 0.66 -9.88
C THR A 7 -0.33 1.10 -9.32
N ILE A 8 -0.10 0.80 -8.04
CA ILE A 8 1.17 1.07 -7.38
C ILE A 8 1.80 -0.26 -7.02
N THR A 9 3.02 -0.49 -7.49
CA THR A 9 3.75 -1.71 -7.19
C THR A 9 5.03 -1.34 -6.46
N THR A 10 5.24 -1.95 -5.29
CA THR A 10 6.45 -1.71 -4.50
C THR A 10 7.10 -3.04 -4.14
N VAL A 11 8.42 -3.03 -3.98
CA VAL A 11 9.19 -4.23 -3.66
C VAL A 11 9.60 -4.19 -2.20
N HIS A 12 9.40 -5.30 -1.50
CA HIS A 12 9.70 -5.38 -0.07
C HIS A 12 10.31 -6.71 0.29
N GLY A 13 11.14 -6.72 1.33
CA GLY A 13 11.68 -7.97 1.87
C GLY A 13 10.61 -8.81 2.52
N ASN A 14 9.55 -8.17 3.04
CA ASN A 14 8.44 -8.87 3.67
C ASN A 14 7.13 -8.28 3.16
N ALA A 15 6.81 -8.57 1.90
CA ALA A 15 5.64 -7.99 1.23
C ALA A 15 4.34 -8.36 1.93
N ARG A 16 4.24 -9.59 2.44
CA ARG A 16 3.02 -10.01 3.11
C ARG A 16 2.75 -9.19 4.37
N CYS A 17 3.79 -8.92 5.15
CA CYS A 17 3.65 -8.10 6.34
C CYS A 17 3.16 -6.69 5.96
N VAL A 18 3.78 -6.10 4.96
CA VAL A 18 3.41 -4.75 4.51
C VAL A 18 1.98 -4.72 3.99
N ALA A 19 1.60 -5.68 3.16
CA ALA A 19 0.25 -5.73 2.62
C ALA A 19 -0.80 -5.90 3.72
N THR A 20 -0.53 -6.78 4.69
CA THR A 20 -1.44 -7.01 5.80
C THR A 20 -1.59 -5.76 6.66
N ALA A 21 -0.50 -5.03 6.87
CA ALA A 21 -0.53 -3.81 7.66
C ALA A 21 -1.29 -2.69 6.95
N LEU A 22 -1.30 -2.72 5.62
CA LEU A 22 -2.00 -1.69 4.83
C LEU A 22 -3.51 -1.93 4.72
N GLU A 23 -3.94 -3.18 4.79
CA GLU A 23 -5.33 -3.54 4.57
C GLU A 23 -6.35 -2.72 5.36
N PRO A 24 -6.17 -2.55 6.68
CA PRO A 24 -7.15 -1.81 7.46
C PRO A 24 -7.33 -0.36 7.04
N ASP A 25 -6.31 0.22 6.41
CA ASP A 25 -6.32 1.62 6.00
C ASP A 25 -6.79 1.81 4.56
N ASN A 26 -7.02 0.71 3.85
CA ASN A 26 -7.45 0.82 2.46
C ASN A 26 -8.89 1.33 2.36
N LEU A 27 -9.09 2.24 1.42
CA LEU A 27 -10.41 2.74 1.11
C LEU A 27 -11.14 1.72 0.23
N ARG A 28 -12.45 1.91 0.07
CA ARG A 28 -13.25 1.03 -0.78
C ARG A 28 -12.73 0.94 -2.21
N SER A 29 -12.13 2.03 -2.67
CA SER A 29 -11.63 2.12 -4.04
C SER A 29 -10.23 1.55 -4.18
N MET A 30 -9.70 0.90 -3.15
CA MET A 30 -8.37 0.33 -3.16
C MET A 30 -8.41 -1.17 -2.92
N ALA A 31 -7.53 -1.89 -3.59
CA ALA A 31 -7.33 -3.32 -3.37
C ALA A 31 -5.83 -3.59 -3.31
N THR A 32 -5.39 -4.24 -2.26
CA THR A 32 -3.97 -4.52 -2.02
C THR A 32 -3.74 -6.01 -1.94
N LYS A 33 -2.66 -6.46 -2.60
CA LYS A 33 -2.26 -7.86 -2.50
C LYS A 33 -0.74 -7.96 -2.47
N ALA A 34 -0.24 -9.03 -1.88
CA ALA A 34 1.18 -9.34 -1.87
C ALA A 34 1.44 -10.47 -2.85
N GLU A 35 2.50 -10.35 -3.65
CA GLU A 35 2.80 -11.33 -4.67
C GLU A 35 4.29 -11.32 -4.98
N GLU A 36 4.95 -12.41 -4.70
CA GLU A 36 6.38 -12.60 -5.04
C GLU A 36 7.28 -11.43 -4.59
N GLY A 37 7.13 -11.04 -3.34
CA GLY A 37 7.98 -9.99 -2.78
C GLY A 37 7.55 -8.58 -3.16
N ARG A 38 6.37 -8.46 -3.75
CA ARG A 38 5.83 -7.16 -4.15
C ARG A 38 4.48 -6.92 -3.51
N VAL A 39 4.20 -5.66 -3.25
CA VAL A 39 2.88 -5.22 -2.83
C VAL A 39 2.28 -4.46 -4.00
N ILE A 40 1.13 -4.91 -4.44
CA ILE A 40 0.44 -4.31 -5.58
C ILE A 40 -0.90 -3.76 -5.11
N THR A 41 -1.09 -2.46 -5.28
CA THR A 41 -2.33 -1.80 -4.89
C THR A 41 -2.96 -1.14 -6.10
N THR A 42 -4.23 -1.46 -6.32
CA THR A 42 -5.01 -0.87 -7.39
C THR A 42 -5.94 0.17 -6.79
N ILE A 43 -5.98 1.35 -7.39
CA ILE A 43 -6.82 2.45 -6.94
C ILE A 43 -7.73 2.85 -8.09
N THR A 44 -9.03 2.99 -7.80
CA THR A 44 -10.00 3.40 -8.82
C THR A 44 -10.75 4.64 -8.36
N GLY A 45 -11.22 5.44 -9.30
CA GLY A 45 -11.99 6.62 -8.98
C GLY A 45 -12.50 7.30 -10.22
N THR A 46 -13.34 8.32 -10.01
CA THR A 46 -13.91 9.08 -11.12
C THR A 46 -13.43 10.52 -11.14
N GLN A 47 -12.74 10.96 -10.10
CA GLN A 47 -12.20 12.30 -10.01
C GLN A 47 -10.70 12.23 -9.78
N LEU A 48 -9.95 12.89 -10.63
CA LEU A 48 -8.49 12.88 -10.54
C LEU A 48 -8.00 13.37 -9.19
N ARG A 49 -8.62 14.43 -8.68
CA ARG A 49 -8.22 15.01 -7.39
C ARG A 49 -8.36 14.01 -6.26
N SER A 50 -9.44 13.23 -6.28
CA SER A 50 -9.66 12.21 -5.25
C SER A 50 -8.67 11.07 -5.37
N VAL A 51 -8.35 10.68 -6.60
CA VAL A 51 -7.38 9.61 -6.83
C VAL A 51 -5.99 10.04 -6.33
N ILE A 52 -5.61 11.28 -6.62
CA ILE A 52 -4.31 11.80 -6.15
C ILE A 52 -4.26 11.83 -4.63
N ALA A 53 -5.33 12.28 -3.99
CA ALA A 53 -5.39 12.31 -2.53
C ALA A 53 -5.27 10.90 -1.95
N SER A 54 -5.91 9.92 -2.58
CA SER A 54 -5.82 8.54 -2.15
C SER A 54 -4.41 7.99 -2.29
N VAL A 55 -3.72 8.33 -3.38
CA VAL A 55 -2.34 7.90 -3.59
C VAL A 55 -1.42 8.49 -2.51
N ASP A 56 -1.57 9.77 -2.22
CA ASP A 56 -0.77 10.42 -1.20
C ASP A 56 -0.96 9.77 0.16
N ASP A 57 -2.22 9.49 0.52
CA ASP A 57 -2.53 8.85 1.78
C ASP A 57 -1.97 7.44 1.83
N TYR A 58 -2.09 6.72 0.72
CA TYR A 58 -1.57 5.36 0.60
C TYR A 58 -0.06 5.34 0.79
N LEU A 59 0.66 6.27 0.15
CA LEU A 59 2.12 6.30 0.26
C LEU A 59 2.57 6.60 1.68
N MET A 60 1.85 7.44 2.40
CA MET A 60 2.14 7.70 3.80
C MET A 60 1.94 6.43 4.63
N ASN A 61 0.83 5.75 4.43
CA ASN A 61 0.53 4.52 5.15
C ASN A 61 1.51 3.41 4.79
N LEU A 62 1.95 3.37 3.54
CA LEU A 62 2.95 2.41 3.08
C LEU A 62 4.26 2.60 3.83
N SER A 63 4.68 3.84 4.00
CA SER A 63 5.91 4.15 4.72
C SER A 63 5.83 3.67 6.17
N ILE A 64 4.69 3.91 6.81
CA ILE A 64 4.47 3.48 8.19
C ILE A 64 4.46 1.96 8.28
N ALA A 65 3.78 1.30 7.34
CA ALA A 65 3.71 -0.16 7.33
C ALA A 65 5.09 -0.77 7.10
N GLU A 66 5.87 -0.18 6.22
CA GLU A 66 7.21 -0.68 5.94
C GLU A 66 8.11 -0.53 7.17
N ASP A 67 8.03 0.61 7.83
CA ASP A 67 8.80 0.81 9.05
C ASP A 67 8.41 -0.20 10.14
N ALA A 68 7.13 -0.43 10.31
CA ALA A 68 6.64 -1.39 11.30
C ALA A 68 7.15 -2.80 10.99
N CYS A 69 7.14 -3.19 9.73
CA CYS A 69 7.61 -4.51 9.33
C CYS A 69 9.12 -4.64 9.46
N SER A 70 9.86 -3.56 9.15
CA SER A 70 11.31 -3.55 9.31
C SER A 70 11.70 -3.63 10.78
N VAL A 71 11.02 -2.87 11.62
CA VAL A 71 11.28 -2.88 13.06
C VAL A 71 11.06 -4.28 13.62
N ARG A 72 10.00 -4.95 13.19
CA ARG A 72 9.75 -6.31 13.65
C ARG A 72 10.89 -7.24 13.29
N ARG A 73 11.43 -7.14 12.09
CA ARG A 73 12.55 -7.94 11.67
C ARG A 73 13.80 -7.59 12.45
N ASN A 74 14.05 -6.31 12.59
CA ASN A 74 15.24 -5.82 13.28
C ASN A 74 15.15 -5.99 14.77
N GLY A 75 13.94 -6.10 15.30
CA GLY A 75 13.74 -6.28 16.72
C GLY A 75 14.36 -7.53 17.28
N LYS A 76 14.73 -8.46 16.41
CA LYS A 76 15.41 -9.68 16.82
C LYS A 76 16.88 -9.45 17.08
N LYS A 77 17.40 -8.38 16.57
CA LYS A 77 18.81 -8.06 16.76
C LYS A 77 19.00 -7.38 18.10
N PRO A 78 20.01 -7.76 18.80
CA PRO A 78 20.34 -7.06 20.04
C PRO A 78 20.77 -5.64 19.77
#